data_636cb3daa30607254a5d80b09ae15478
#
_entry.id   636cb3daa30607254a5d80b09ae15478
#
_cell.length_a   1.000
_cell.length_b   1.000
_cell.length_c   1.000
_cell.angle_alpha   90.00
_cell.angle_beta   90.00
_cell.angle_gamma   90.00
#
_symmetry.space_group_name_H-M   'P 1'
#
loop_
_entity.id
_entity.type
_entity.pdbx_description
1 polymer ?
#
loop_
_entity_poly.entity_id
_entity_poly.type
_entity_poly.pdbx_seq_one_letter_code
_entity_poly.pdbx_strand_id
1 'polypeptide(L)'
;YLISYKNNSEQDFDNMKLRAEYPEGFTFSRANPQASESNNSWYIGHVSAHQEGKILISGKLEGLRNDFKVVRVDIGSSEGDFVSFNQETASTKIDTSPLAISQTVNGLTDLKANAGDLLNYIINFKNEGDIGLKDVIVTEKIESPALDYRTLRLDLKGAYDPTSKTITWKASDFRNLAHLEPGEQGKITFSIGVSDVIPVASANDKNFVISSIAKIDSPDIPTPIDSNKIIAGNKIDLQLNSKMIIGVKGYYSDARIKNSGPLPPVVGQETTYTLHWSAINVSNDLTNAKVAM
;
A
#
# COMPACT_ATOMS: atom_id res chain seq x y z
N TYR A 1 23.04 -7.90 7.02
CA TYR A 1 24.33 -7.96 7.73
C TYR A 1 25.45 -8.26 6.77
N LEU A 2 26.59 -7.55 6.91
CA LEU A 2 27.82 -7.85 6.22
C LEU A 2 28.83 -8.34 7.25
N ILE A 3 29.26 -9.58 7.11
CA ILE A 3 30.31 -10.18 7.94
C ILE A 3 31.57 -10.15 7.12
N SER A 4 32.68 -9.61 7.70
CA SER A 4 34.03 -9.69 7.13
C SER A 4 34.91 -10.44 8.08
N TYR A 5 35.66 -11.40 7.59
CA TYR A 5 36.64 -12.13 8.36
C TYR A 5 38.03 -12.07 7.70
N LYS A 6 39.07 -12.12 8.52
CA LYS A 6 40.44 -12.10 8.05
C LYS A 6 41.32 -12.93 9.00
N ASN A 7 42.17 -13.75 8.43
CA ASN A 7 43.27 -14.36 9.17
C ASN A 7 44.44 -13.36 9.31
N ASN A 8 44.65 -12.84 10.50
CA ASN A 8 45.72 -11.88 10.74
C ASN A 8 47.05 -12.52 11.17
N SER A 9 47.15 -13.88 11.16
CA SER A 9 48.36 -14.61 11.54
C SER A 9 49.16 -15.03 10.33
N GLU A 10 50.39 -15.48 10.60
CA GLU A 10 51.31 -16.09 9.63
C GLU A 10 51.04 -17.60 9.39
N GLN A 11 50.00 -18.14 10.04
CA GLN A 11 49.67 -19.57 9.95
C GLN A 11 48.34 -19.76 9.23
N ASP A 12 48.19 -20.85 8.52
CA ASP A 12 46.93 -21.29 7.93
C ASP A 12 46.05 -21.95 8.98
N PHE A 13 44.75 -21.84 8.79
CA PHE A 13 43.73 -22.50 9.61
C PHE A 13 42.86 -23.40 8.74
N ASP A 14 42.72 -24.66 9.21
CA ASP A 14 41.85 -25.64 8.56
C ASP A 14 40.54 -25.81 9.29
N ASN A 15 39.56 -26.39 8.59
CA ASN A 15 38.24 -26.71 9.14
C ASN A 15 37.52 -25.51 9.75
N MET A 16 37.72 -24.31 9.19
CA MET A 16 37.13 -23.10 9.69
C MET A 16 35.62 -23.05 9.37
N LYS A 17 34.84 -22.66 10.36
CA LYS A 17 33.41 -22.50 10.29
C LYS A 17 33.02 -21.16 10.92
N LEU A 18 32.03 -20.48 10.30
CA LEU A 18 31.43 -19.29 10.84
C LEU A 18 29.97 -19.61 11.20
N ARG A 19 29.53 -19.13 12.35
CA ARG A 19 28.12 -19.22 12.82
C ARG A 19 27.59 -17.85 13.14
N ALA A 20 26.34 -17.57 12.73
CA ALA A 20 25.62 -16.38 13.12
C ALA A 20 24.45 -16.77 14.03
N GLU A 21 24.28 -16.07 15.14
CA GLU A 21 23.11 -16.13 15.99
C GLU A 21 22.28 -14.87 15.71
N TYR A 22 21.12 -15.08 15.10
CA TYR A 22 20.23 -13.98 14.74
C TYR A 22 19.40 -13.54 15.93
N PRO A 23 19.09 -12.24 16.03
CA PRO A 23 18.19 -11.75 17.07
C PRO A 23 16.75 -12.22 16.82
N GLU A 24 15.97 -12.21 17.90
CA GLU A 24 14.52 -12.42 17.82
C GLU A 24 13.88 -11.41 16.86
N GLY A 25 12.96 -11.87 16.01
CA GLY A 25 12.31 -11.08 14.96
C GLY A 25 13.10 -11.00 13.65
N PHE A 26 14.26 -11.67 13.54
CA PHE A 26 14.97 -11.77 12.25
C PHE A 26 14.43 -12.95 11.44
N THR A 27 13.97 -12.66 10.22
CA THR A 27 13.58 -13.65 9.22
C THR A 27 14.61 -13.65 8.09
N PHE A 28 15.37 -14.75 7.99
CA PHE A 28 16.37 -14.93 6.95
C PHE A 28 15.72 -15.02 5.55
N SER A 29 16.30 -14.33 4.57
CA SER A 29 15.91 -14.42 3.15
C SER A 29 16.93 -15.16 2.32
N ARG A 30 18.19 -14.69 2.34
CA ARG A 30 19.28 -15.26 1.55
C ARG A 30 20.63 -14.85 2.13
N ALA A 31 21.68 -15.56 1.69
CA ALA A 31 23.08 -15.15 1.94
C ALA A 31 23.94 -15.37 0.69
N ASN A 32 25.03 -14.61 0.61
CA ASN A 32 26.06 -14.78 -0.40
C ASN A 32 27.45 -14.72 0.27
N PRO A 33 28.22 -15.83 0.28
CA PRO A 33 27.87 -17.17 -0.20
C PRO A 33 26.70 -17.77 0.58
N GLN A 34 26.04 -18.78 -0.02
CA GLN A 34 24.92 -19.47 0.62
C GLN A 34 25.39 -20.19 1.89
N ALA A 35 24.55 -20.21 2.92
CA ALA A 35 24.84 -20.94 4.15
C ALA A 35 24.93 -22.45 3.90
N SER A 36 25.86 -23.08 4.58
CA SER A 36 26.09 -24.52 4.50
C SER A 36 25.07 -25.32 5.32
N GLU A 37 24.60 -24.74 6.45
CA GLU A 37 23.64 -25.37 7.36
C GLU A 37 22.70 -24.32 7.98
N SER A 38 21.44 -24.65 8.17
CA SER A 38 20.44 -23.95 8.98
C SER A 38 20.32 -22.43 8.71
N ASN A 39 20.70 -21.98 7.52
CA ASN A 39 20.70 -20.56 7.13
C ASN A 39 21.57 -19.63 8.01
N ASN A 40 22.37 -20.17 8.92
CA ASN A 40 23.17 -19.41 9.87
C ASN A 40 24.61 -19.92 10.06
N SER A 41 25.02 -20.90 9.29
CA SER A 41 26.37 -21.50 9.41
C SER A 41 27.01 -21.64 8.04
N TRP A 42 28.29 -21.26 7.96
CA TRP A 42 29.13 -21.34 6.75
C TRP A 42 30.35 -22.14 7.05
N TYR A 43 30.53 -23.23 6.33
CA TYR A 43 31.80 -23.94 6.33
C TYR A 43 32.76 -23.24 5.36
N ILE A 44 33.80 -22.62 5.90
CA ILE A 44 34.80 -21.84 5.14
C ILE A 44 35.93 -22.75 4.68
N GLY A 45 36.25 -23.79 5.45
CA GLY A 45 37.31 -24.72 5.16
C GLY A 45 38.69 -24.18 5.50
N HIS A 46 39.60 -24.18 4.52
CA HIS A 46 40.96 -23.68 4.66
C HIS A 46 41.02 -22.17 4.55
N VAL A 47 41.67 -21.48 5.47
CA VAL A 47 41.91 -20.04 5.47
C VAL A 47 43.39 -19.77 5.59
N SER A 48 44.01 -19.42 4.49
CA SER A 48 45.46 -19.15 4.44
C SER A 48 45.83 -17.93 5.28
N ALA A 49 47.13 -17.83 5.61
CA ALA A 49 47.71 -16.63 6.23
C ALA A 49 47.26 -15.37 5.46
N HIS A 50 46.82 -14.35 6.17
CA HIS A 50 46.29 -13.06 5.65
C HIS A 50 45.08 -13.13 4.72
N GLN A 51 44.51 -14.31 4.47
CA GLN A 51 43.28 -14.45 3.67
C GLN A 51 42.11 -13.77 4.35
N GLU A 52 41.30 -13.12 3.55
CA GLU A 52 40.05 -12.47 3.97
C GLU A 52 38.85 -12.96 3.17
N GLY A 53 37.69 -12.84 3.76
CA GLY A 53 36.43 -13.15 3.08
C GLY A 53 35.26 -12.35 3.63
N LYS A 54 34.16 -12.41 2.92
CA LYS A 54 32.92 -11.68 3.26
C LYS A 54 31.71 -12.57 3.07
N ILE A 55 30.70 -12.38 3.94
CA ILE A 55 29.41 -13.02 3.84
C ILE A 55 28.36 -11.92 3.96
N LEU A 56 27.52 -11.78 2.93
CA LEU A 56 26.38 -10.88 2.95
C LEU A 56 25.13 -11.68 3.30
N ILE A 57 24.42 -11.27 4.36
CA ILE A 57 23.17 -11.89 4.82
C ILE A 57 22.05 -10.88 4.65
N SER A 58 21.00 -11.28 3.96
CA SER A 58 19.80 -10.49 3.77
C SER A 58 18.62 -11.14 4.49
N GLY A 59 17.76 -10.32 5.08
CA GLY A 59 16.59 -10.76 5.81
C GLY A 59 15.73 -9.58 6.25
N LYS A 60 14.61 -9.89 6.91
CA LYS A 60 13.70 -8.91 7.52
C LYS A 60 13.92 -8.92 9.03
N LEU A 61 14.04 -7.76 9.64
CA LEU A 61 14.18 -7.59 11.07
C LEU A 61 12.95 -6.84 11.59
N GLU A 62 12.24 -7.42 12.56
CA GLU A 62 11.05 -6.88 13.19
C GLU A 62 11.28 -6.68 14.68
N GLY A 63 10.67 -5.63 15.23
CA GLY A 63 10.74 -5.32 16.66
C GLY A 63 9.93 -4.07 16.98
N LEU A 64 9.86 -3.73 18.26
CA LEU A 64 9.24 -2.50 18.72
C LEU A 64 10.18 -1.32 18.53
N ARG A 65 9.63 -0.11 18.45
CA ARG A 65 10.41 1.12 18.39
C ARG A 65 11.38 1.19 19.58
N ASN A 66 12.63 1.55 19.31
CA ASN A 66 13.76 1.60 20.23
C ASN A 66 14.28 0.24 20.72
N ASP A 67 13.79 -0.88 20.20
CA ASP A 67 14.44 -2.17 20.44
C ASP A 67 15.86 -2.18 19.87
N PHE A 68 16.78 -2.77 20.62
CA PHE A 68 18.11 -3.09 20.14
C PHE A 68 18.17 -4.59 19.83
N LYS A 69 18.40 -4.91 18.57
CA LYS A 69 18.52 -6.28 18.06
C LYS A 69 19.98 -6.59 17.81
N VAL A 70 20.50 -7.56 18.54
CA VAL A 70 21.93 -7.91 18.50
C VAL A 70 22.11 -9.20 17.73
N VAL A 71 22.90 -9.15 16.65
CA VAL A 71 23.42 -10.34 15.97
C VAL A 71 24.78 -10.66 16.54
N ARG A 72 25.01 -11.94 16.81
CA ARG A 72 26.33 -12.45 17.24
C ARG A 72 26.88 -13.36 16.17
N VAL A 73 28.19 -13.25 15.91
CA VAL A 73 28.92 -14.04 14.94
C VAL A 73 30.15 -14.67 15.61
N ASP A 74 30.26 -15.96 15.48
CA ASP A 74 31.40 -16.74 15.94
C ASP A 74 32.15 -17.34 14.75
N ILE A 75 33.47 -17.25 14.74
CA ILE A 75 34.34 -17.94 13.80
C ILE A 75 35.28 -18.86 14.58
N GLY A 76 35.45 -20.10 14.11
CA GLY A 76 36.28 -21.08 14.82
C GLY A 76 36.49 -22.36 14.03
N SER A 77 37.11 -23.35 14.66
CA SER A 77 37.34 -24.67 14.09
C SER A 77 36.09 -25.56 14.27
N SER A 78 35.84 -26.41 13.28
CA SER A 78 34.79 -27.44 13.29
C SER A 78 35.37 -28.85 13.23
N GLU A 79 36.63 -29.04 13.63
CA GLU A 79 37.24 -30.35 13.79
C GLU A 79 36.72 -30.98 15.10
N GLY A 80 35.66 -31.81 14.98
CA GLY A 80 34.86 -32.30 16.11
C GLY A 80 33.81 -31.30 16.52
N ASP A 81 33.72 -31.02 17.83
CA ASP A 81 32.82 -29.96 18.34
C ASP A 81 33.32 -28.58 17.93
N PHE A 82 32.41 -27.69 17.64
CA PHE A 82 32.77 -26.31 17.25
C PHE A 82 33.45 -25.56 18.39
N VAL A 83 34.68 -25.11 18.14
CA VAL A 83 35.49 -24.30 19.07
C VAL A 83 35.58 -22.88 18.49
N SER A 84 34.96 -21.89 19.16
CA SER A 84 35.06 -20.49 18.74
C SER A 84 36.44 -19.91 19.03
N PHE A 85 37.07 -19.28 18.03
CA PHE A 85 38.32 -18.56 18.15
C PHE A 85 38.11 -17.06 18.36
N ASN A 86 37.08 -16.51 17.73
CA ASN A 86 36.69 -15.12 17.89
C ASN A 86 35.20 -14.95 17.77
N GLN A 87 34.66 -13.97 18.49
CA GLN A 87 33.26 -13.62 18.53
C GLN A 87 33.11 -12.10 18.40
N GLU A 88 32.16 -11.70 17.54
CA GLU A 88 31.80 -10.29 17.37
C GLU A 88 30.28 -10.11 17.42
N THR A 89 29.85 -8.94 17.84
CA THR A 89 28.45 -8.58 17.91
C THR A 89 28.18 -7.25 17.19
N ALA A 90 27.04 -7.17 16.54
CA ALA A 90 26.55 -5.92 15.99
C ALA A 90 25.10 -5.66 16.45
N SER A 91 24.85 -4.42 16.86
CA SER A 91 23.54 -4.01 17.32
C SER A 91 22.82 -3.15 16.25
N THR A 92 21.56 -3.47 15.99
CA THR A 92 20.69 -2.71 15.14
C THR A 92 19.53 -2.15 15.98
N LYS A 93 19.39 -0.83 16.04
CA LYS A 93 18.23 -0.21 16.67
C LYS A 93 17.03 -0.25 15.71
N ILE A 94 15.90 -0.73 16.18
CA ILE A 94 14.63 -0.63 15.46
C ILE A 94 14.05 0.76 15.67
N ASP A 95 13.83 1.47 14.58
CA ASP A 95 13.16 2.76 14.61
C ASP A 95 12.00 2.78 13.60
N THR A 96 11.05 3.67 13.81
CA THR A 96 10.00 3.94 12.81
C THR A 96 10.57 4.83 11.72
N SER A 97 9.97 4.79 10.53
CA SER A 97 10.28 5.81 9.54
C SER A 97 10.07 7.20 10.14
N PRO A 98 11.01 8.14 9.96
CA PRO A 98 10.82 9.50 10.43
C PRO A 98 9.72 10.24 9.67
N LEU A 99 9.30 9.75 8.50
CA LEU A 99 8.23 10.33 7.71
C LEU A 99 6.90 9.63 7.99
N ALA A 100 5.88 10.39 8.30
CA ALA A 100 4.50 9.96 8.38
C ALA A 100 3.70 10.63 7.25
N ILE A 101 2.75 9.88 6.67
CA ILE A 101 1.83 10.39 5.65
C ILE A 101 0.45 9.77 5.84
N SER A 102 -0.58 10.55 5.62
CA SER A 102 -1.98 10.12 5.67
C SER A 102 -2.82 10.89 4.67
N GLN A 103 -3.93 10.32 4.25
CA GLN A 103 -4.86 10.99 3.34
C GLN A 103 -6.31 10.85 3.77
N THR A 104 -7.13 11.80 3.33
CA THR A 104 -8.58 11.79 3.44
C THR A 104 -9.21 12.26 2.14
N VAL A 105 -10.44 11.81 1.89
CA VAL A 105 -11.26 12.25 0.77
C VAL A 105 -12.56 12.85 1.31
N ASN A 106 -12.85 14.09 0.94
CA ASN A 106 -13.97 14.86 1.50
C ASN A 106 -13.98 14.84 3.05
N GLY A 107 -12.78 14.81 3.67
CA GLY A 107 -12.59 14.78 5.12
C GLY A 107 -12.75 13.39 5.78
N LEU A 108 -13.00 12.33 5.02
CA LEU A 108 -13.23 10.97 5.51
C LEU A 108 -12.21 9.99 4.93
N THR A 109 -12.04 8.85 5.57
CA THR A 109 -11.22 7.72 5.09
C THR A 109 -12.07 6.56 4.56
N ASP A 110 -13.35 6.55 4.93
CA ASP A 110 -14.34 5.56 4.46
C ASP A 110 -15.62 6.30 4.03
N LEU A 111 -15.84 6.35 2.74
CA LEU A 111 -17.05 6.94 2.14
C LEU A 111 -17.38 6.23 0.82
N LYS A 112 -18.61 6.43 0.36
CA LYS A 112 -19.04 6.00 -0.96
C LYS A 112 -19.16 7.21 -1.88
N ALA A 113 -18.82 7.02 -3.15
CA ALA A 113 -18.93 8.05 -4.17
C ALA A 113 -20.09 7.77 -5.12
N ASN A 114 -20.62 8.83 -5.73
CA ASN A 114 -21.63 8.75 -6.78
C ASN A 114 -21.04 9.21 -8.11
N ALA A 115 -21.67 8.83 -9.21
CA ALA A 115 -21.39 9.44 -10.51
C ALA A 115 -21.60 10.96 -10.42
N GLY A 116 -20.65 11.73 -10.97
CA GLY A 116 -20.66 13.19 -10.94
C GLY A 116 -20.11 13.85 -9.66
N ASP A 117 -19.76 13.07 -8.62
CA ASP A 117 -19.18 13.63 -7.40
C ASP A 117 -17.81 14.26 -7.65
N LEU A 118 -17.51 15.34 -6.92
CA LEU A 118 -16.16 15.89 -6.81
C LEU A 118 -15.47 15.35 -5.56
N LEU A 119 -14.33 14.71 -5.76
CA LEU A 119 -13.51 14.15 -4.70
C LEU A 119 -12.40 15.13 -4.35
N ASN A 120 -12.41 15.65 -3.13
CA ASN A 120 -11.39 16.55 -2.59
C ASN A 120 -10.44 15.77 -1.69
N TYR A 121 -9.22 15.58 -2.15
CA TYR A 121 -8.17 14.87 -1.42
C TYR A 121 -7.37 15.83 -0.57
N ILE A 122 -7.04 15.39 0.63
CA ILE A 122 -6.12 16.05 1.54
C ILE A 122 -5.06 15.04 1.93
N ILE A 123 -3.80 15.31 1.60
CA ILE A 123 -2.64 14.54 2.02
C ILE A 123 -1.94 15.34 3.11
N ASN A 124 -1.81 14.77 4.30
CA ASN A 124 -1.04 15.34 5.39
C ASN A 124 0.25 14.53 5.55
N PHE A 125 1.37 15.22 5.73
CA PHE A 125 2.66 14.60 5.97
C PHE A 125 3.41 15.32 7.09
N LYS A 126 4.32 14.58 7.73
CA LYS A 126 5.07 15.07 8.89
C LYS A 126 6.42 14.37 9.01
N ASN A 127 7.44 15.12 9.45
CA ASN A 127 8.67 14.55 9.95
C ASN A 127 8.51 14.28 11.46
N GLU A 128 8.43 13.02 11.85
CA GLU A 128 8.33 12.56 13.24
C GLU A 128 9.69 12.15 13.82
N GLY A 129 10.77 12.32 13.03
CA GLY A 129 12.13 12.03 13.43
C GLY A 129 12.82 13.20 14.13
N ASP A 130 14.07 12.97 14.48
CA ASP A 130 14.92 13.92 15.21
C ASP A 130 15.89 14.69 14.30
N ILE A 131 15.88 14.40 13.00
CA ILE A 131 16.74 15.04 11.97
C ILE A 131 15.92 15.68 10.88
N GLY A 132 16.40 16.79 10.32
CA GLY A 132 15.83 17.42 9.13
C GLY A 132 16.04 16.53 7.89
N LEU A 133 15.05 16.45 7.02
CA LEU A 133 15.06 15.63 5.82
C LEU A 133 14.99 16.53 4.58
N LYS A 134 15.86 16.27 3.60
CA LYS A 134 15.97 17.06 2.36
C LYS A 134 15.27 16.36 1.20
N ASP A 135 14.92 17.15 0.20
CA ASP A 135 14.39 16.70 -1.08
C ASP A 135 13.27 15.67 -0.93
N VAL A 136 12.35 15.95 -0.02
CA VAL A 136 11.18 15.11 0.25
C VAL A 136 10.32 15.03 -1.03
N ILE A 137 9.87 13.84 -1.34
CA ILE A 137 8.98 13.57 -2.48
C ILE A 137 7.70 12.99 -1.95
N VAL A 138 6.57 13.58 -2.34
CA VAL A 138 5.23 13.04 -2.08
C VAL A 138 4.64 12.56 -3.40
N THR A 139 4.08 11.37 -3.39
CA THR A 139 3.38 10.81 -4.55
C THR A 139 1.99 10.35 -4.16
N GLU A 140 1.05 10.52 -5.05
CA GLU A 140 -0.31 9.99 -4.92
C GLU A 140 -0.64 9.18 -6.16
N LYS A 141 -0.88 7.88 -5.97
CA LYS A 141 -1.43 7.03 -7.02
C LYS A 141 -2.93 6.95 -6.84
N ILE A 142 -3.68 7.37 -7.86
CA ILE A 142 -5.14 7.31 -7.87
C ILE A 142 -5.63 6.68 -9.17
N GLU A 143 -6.38 5.59 -9.06
CA GLU A 143 -6.84 4.85 -10.23
C GLU A 143 -8.26 4.33 -10.11
N SER A 144 -9.03 4.56 -11.15
CA SER A 144 -10.33 3.95 -11.41
C SER A 144 -10.74 4.24 -12.86
N PRO A 145 -11.43 3.33 -13.54
CA PRO A 145 -12.05 3.65 -14.81
C PRO A 145 -13.20 4.64 -14.69
N ALA A 146 -13.73 4.85 -13.46
CA ALA A 146 -14.81 5.79 -13.18
C ALA A 146 -14.36 7.23 -12.97
N LEU A 147 -13.06 7.53 -12.96
CA LEU A 147 -12.55 8.89 -12.78
C LEU A 147 -12.46 9.65 -14.10
N ASP A 148 -12.83 10.92 -14.08
CA ASP A 148 -12.57 11.85 -15.17
C ASP A 148 -11.26 12.63 -14.91
N TYR A 149 -10.14 12.11 -15.38
CA TYR A 149 -8.82 12.72 -15.19
C TYR A 149 -8.69 14.12 -15.83
N ARG A 150 -9.58 14.54 -16.72
CA ARG A 150 -9.61 15.90 -17.29
C ARG A 150 -10.01 16.94 -16.24
N THR A 151 -10.70 16.51 -15.20
CA THR A 151 -11.14 17.35 -14.07
C THR A 151 -10.12 17.46 -12.96
N LEU A 152 -8.97 16.75 -13.08
CA LEU A 152 -7.91 16.81 -12.06
C LEU A 152 -7.43 18.25 -11.88
N ARG A 153 -7.47 18.75 -10.65
CA ARG A 153 -6.99 20.07 -10.24
C ARG A 153 -6.05 19.91 -9.07
N LEU A 154 -4.85 20.43 -9.21
CA LEU A 154 -3.82 20.47 -8.19
C LEU A 154 -3.74 21.87 -7.62
N ASP A 155 -3.89 22.03 -6.30
CA ASP A 155 -3.79 23.34 -5.63
C ASP A 155 -2.35 23.83 -5.59
N LEU A 156 -1.39 22.91 -5.48
CA LEU A 156 0.04 23.16 -5.64
C LEU A 156 0.52 22.58 -6.97
N LYS A 157 1.53 23.20 -7.55
CA LYS A 157 2.18 22.61 -8.71
C LYS A 157 2.60 21.18 -8.39
N GLY A 158 2.42 20.29 -9.35
CA GLY A 158 2.78 18.89 -9.28
C GLY A 158 2.76 18.29 -10.66
N ALA A 159 3.40 17.16 -10.85
CA ALA A 159 3.46 16.46 -12.11
C ALA A 159 2.51 15.25 -12.07
N TYR A 160 1.55 15.19 -13.00
CA TYR A 160 0.68 14.02 -13.18
C TYR A 160 1.18 13.19 -14.35
N ASP A 161 1.45 11.90 -14.09
CA ASP A 161 1.75 10.89 -15.11
C ASP A 161 0.49 10.09 -15.45
N PRO A 162 -0.08 10.25 -16.66
CA PRO A 162 -1.30 9.53 -17.05
C PRO A 162 -1.08 8.02 -17.25
N THR A 163 0.17 7.56 -17.42
CA THR A 163 0.46 6.13 -17.61
C THR A 163 0.41 5.39 -16.28
N SER A 164 1.11 5.88 -15.27
CA SER A 164 1.13 5.29 -13.92
C SER A 164 -0.03 5.73 -13.03
N LYS A 165 -0.83 6.72 -13.48
CA LYS A 165 -1.90 7.36 -12.70
C LYS A 165 -1.40 7.97 -11.40
N THR A 166 -0.19 8.53 -11.44
CA THR A 166 0.52 9.03 -10.27
C THR A 166 0.74 10.54 -10.36
N ILE A 167 0.43 11.25 -9.29
CA ILE A 167 0.77 12.66 -9.10
C ILE A 167 2.03 12.70 -8.24
N THR A 168 2.98 13.55 -8.60
CA THR A 168 4.25 13.71 -7.86
C THR A 168 4.46 15.17 -7.51
N TRP A 169 4.80 15.44 -6.26
CA TRP A 169 5.23 16.74 -5.75
C TRP A 169 6.66 16.65 -5.23
N LYS A 170 7.49 17.60 -5.61
CA LYS A 170 8.90 17.72 -5.25
C LYS A 170 9.19 19.10 -4.64
N ALA A 171 10.40 19.30 -4.18
CA ALA A 171 10.90 20.58 -3.68
C ALA A 171 10.71 21.75 -4.65
N SER A 172 10.81 21.50 -5.97
CA SER A 172 10.56 22.49 -7.01
C SER A 172 9.10 22.95 -7.11
N ASP A 173 8.18 22.11 -6.65
CA ASP A 173 6.74 22.32 -6.76
C ASP A 173 6.15 22.88 -5.45
N PHE A 174 6.70 22.42 -4.34
CA PHE A 174 6.31 22.84 -3.00
C PHE A 174 7.55 23.00 -2.10
N ARG A 175 7.90 24.26 -1.76
CA ARG A 175 9.15 24.62 -1.09
C ARG A 175 9.37 23.89 0.26
N ASN A 176 8.31 23.58 1.00
CA ASN A 176 8.42 22.85 2.27
C ASN A 176 9.00 21.44 2.09
N LEU A 177 8.95 20.89 0.88
CA LEU A 177 9.56 19.60 0.56
C LEU A 177 11.08 19.68 0.35
N ALA A 178 11.64 20.90 0.19
CA ALA A 178 13.09 21.07 0.05
C ALA A 178 13.84 20.71 1.33
N HIS A 179 13.24 21.02 2.46
CA HIS A 179 13.76 20.72 3.79
C HIS A 179 12.60 20.62 4.77
N LEU A 180 12.45 19.47 5.40
CA LEU A 180 11.39 19.19 6.37
C LEU A 180 12.04 18.97 7.74
N GLU A 181 11.98 19.97 8.61
CA GLU A 181 12.58 19.94 9.93
C GLU A 181 11.90 18.92 10.88
N PRO A 182 12.57 18.50 11.97
CA PRO A 182 11.93 17.68 13.01
C PRO A 182 10.64 18.29 13.52
N GLY A 183 9.56 17.50 13.52
CA GLY A 183 8.23 17.93 13.93
C GLY A 183 7.46 18.77 12.90
N GLU A 184 8.10 19.21 11.83
CA GLU A 184 7.44 19.97 10.77
C GLU A 184 6.43 19.09 10.00
N GLN A 185 5.32 19.70 9.63
CA GLN A 185 4.24 19.07 8.91
C GLN A 185 3.80 19.90 7.72
N GLY A 186 3.24 19.24 6.73
CA GLY A 186 2.70 19.87 5.55
C GLY A 186 1.40 19.24 5.09
N LYS A 187 0.74 19.96 4.18
CA LYS A 187 -0.55 19.56 3.61
C LYS A 187 -0.52 19.82 2.11
N ILE A 188 -0.96 18.83 1.34
CA ILE A 188 -1.18 18.91 -0.10
C ILE A 188 -2.64 18.62 -0.37
N THR A 189 -3.25 19.40 -1.25
CA THR A 189 -4.65 19.22 -1.64
C THR A 189 -4.78 19.14 -3.15
N PHE A 190 -5.72 18.32 -3.61
CA PHE A 190 -6.11 18.22 -5.00
C PHE A 190 -7.55 17.73 -5.11
N SER A 191 -8.16 17.90 -6.26
CA SER A 191 -9.50 17.40 -6.53
C SER A 191 -9.59 16.70 -7.89
N ILE A 192 -10.52 15.74 -7.99
CA ILE A 192 -10.81 15.01 -9.22
C ILE A 192 -12.29 14.62 -9.22
N GLY A 193 -12.92 14.70 -10.39
CA GLY A 193 -14.33 14.33 -10.57
C GLY A 193 -14.51 12.84 -10.87
N VAL A 194 -15.60 12.30 -10.37
CA VAL A 194 -16.14 11.01 -10.83
C VAL A 194 -16.93 11.27 -12.12
N SER A 195 -16.76 10.45 -13.13
CA SER A 195 -17.48 10.58 -14.40
C SER A 195 -18.99 10.53 -14.18
N ASP A 196 -19.76 11.39 -14.85
CA ASP A 196 -21.22 11.37 -14.82
C ASP A 196 -21.78 10.05 -15.36
N VAL A 197 -21.06 9.47 -16.33
CA VAL A 197 -21.39 8.18 -16.94
C VAL A 197 -20.26 7.22 -16.65
N ILE A 198 -20.54 6.20 -15.85
CA ILE A 198 -19.58 5.15 -15.55
C ILE A 198 -19.37 4.28 -16.80
N PRO A 199 -18.13 3.99 -17.21
CA PRO A 199 -17.86 3.24 -18.42
C PRO A 199 -18.16 1.74 -18.21
N VAL A 200 -19.39 1.33 -18.51
CA VAL A 200 -19.84 -0.06 -18.48
C VAL A 200 -19.86 -0.56 -19.92
N ALA A 201 -18.93 -1.45 -20.29
CA ALA A 201 -18.87 -2.05 -21.62
C ALA A 201 -19.56 -3.43 -21.65
N SER A 202 -19.65 -4.11 -20.52
CA SER A 202 -20.24 -5.43 -20.40
C SER A 202 -20.96 -5.63 -19.06
N ALA A 203 -21.77 -6.68 -18.95
CA ALA A 203 -22.44 -7.06 -17.69
C ALA A 203 -21.46 -7.43 -16.56
N ASN A 204 -20.19 -7.69 -16.88
CA ASN A 204 -19.15 -8.00 -15.91
C ASN A 204 -18.48 -6.73 -15.33
N ASP A 205 -18.71 -5.57 -15.95
CA ASP A 205 -18.16 -4.29 -15.51
C ASP A 205 -19.04 -3.73 -14.39
N LYS A 206 -18.78 -4.18 -13.18
CA LYS A 206 -19.52 -3.80 -11.97
C LYS A 206 -18.61 -3.70 -10.76
N ASN A 207 -19.17 -3.18 -9.65
CA ASN A 207 -18.45 -3.02 -8.37
C ASN A 207 -17.21 -2.12 -8.50
N PHE A 208 -17.38 -1.00 -9.21
CA PHE A 208 -16.31 -0.03 -9.41
C PHE A 208 -15.81 0.52 -8.08
N VAL A 209 -14.48 0.54 -7.97
CA VAL A 209 -13.76 1.08 -6.82
C VAL A 209 -12.80 2.17 -7.32
N ILE A 210 -12.70 3.26 -6.57
CA ILE A 210 -11.66 4.27 -6.74
C ILE A 210 -10.61 4.01 -5.66
N SER A 211 -9.43 3.55 -6.10
CA SER A 211 -8.32 3.26 -5.20
C SER A 211 -7.32 4.41 -5.19
N SER A 212 -6.88 4.81 -4.01
CA SER A 212 -5.86 5.85 -3.86
C SER A 212 -4.88 5.50 -2.74
N ILE A 213 -3.61 5.88 -2.92
CA ILE A 213 -2.56 5.69 -1.93
C ILE A 213 -1.48 6.78 -2.03
N ALA A 214 -1.31 7.52 -0.95
CA ALA A 214 -0.22 8.48 -0.79
C ALA A 214 1.05 7.79 -0.33
N LYS A 215 2.21 8.23 -0.83
CA LYS A 215 3.53 7.78 -0.41
C LYS A 215 4.44 8.99 -0.23
N ILE A 216 5.39 8.86 0.69
CA ILE A 216 6.40 9.90 0.96
C ILE A 216 7.78 9.28 1.00
N ASP A 217 8.78 9.98 0.52
CA ASP A 217 10.16 9.54 0.51
C ASP A 217 11.13 10.72 0.67
N SER A 218 12.36 10.43 1.09
CA SER A 218 13.49 11.36 1.09
C SER A 218 14.79 10.59 0.86
N PRO A 219 15.74 11.11 0.06
CA PRO A 219 17.06 10.49 -0.12
C PRO A 219 17.84 10.35 1.18
N ASP A 220 17.56 11.18 2.20
CA ASP A 220 18.23 11.11 3.50
C ASP A 220 17.80 9.90 4.35
N ILE A 221 16.72 9.21 3.97
CA ILE A 221 16.31 7.98 4.63
C ILE A 221 16.94 6.80 3.87
N PRO A 222 17.78 5.99 4.53
CA PRO A 222 18.43 4.85 3.88
C PRO A 222 17.42 3.87 3.28
N THR A 223 17.69 3.43 2.06
CA THR A 223 16.94 2.33 1.46
C THR A 223 17.46 1.03 2.05
N PRO A 224 16.60 0.17 2.62
CA PRO A 224 17.02 -1.15 3.05
C PRO A 224 17.62 -1.95 1.88
N ILE A 225 18.64 -2.76 2.16
CA ILE A 225 19.24 -3.63 1.15
C ILE A 225 18.17 -4.60 0.66
N ASP A 226 18.00 -4.71 -0.66
CA ASP A 226 17.03 -5.58 -1.34
C ASP A 226 15.54 -5.30 -1.09
N SER A 227 15.19 -4.14 -0.58
CA SER A 227 13.78 -3.73 -0.46
C SER A 227 13.55 -2.35 -1.06
N ASN A 228 12.33 -2.14 -1.55
CA ASN A 228 11.91 -0.81 -1.93
C ASN A 228 11.62 0.00 -0.67
N LYS A 229 12.23 1.16 -0.58
CA LYS A 229 11.91 2.16 0.42
C LYS A 229 10.50 2.69 0.12
N ILE A 230 9.53 2.24 0.88
CA ILE A 230 8.14 2.66 0.70
C ILE A 230 7.60 3.09 2.05
N ILE A 231 7.38 4.38 2.20
CA ILE A 231 6.57 4.92 3.28
C ILE A 231 5.21 5.22 2.67
N ALA A 232 4.27 4.32 2.88
CA ALA A 232 2.91 4.45 2.38
C ALA A 232 2.00 4.90 3.51
N GLY A 233 1.11 5.82 3.18
CA GLY A 233 -0.03 6.19 4.02
C GLY A 233 -1.14 5.15 3.98
N ASN A 234 -2.28 5.53 4.54
CA ASN A 234 -3.49 4.72 4.43
C ASN A 234 -3.95 4.63 2.97
N LYS A 235 -4.29 3.41 2.53
CA LYS A 235 -5.00 3.19 1.28
C LYS A 235 -6.47 3.55 1.47
N ILE A 236 -7.06 4.24 0.50
CA ILE A 236 -8.49 4.52 0.45
C ILE A 236 -9.08 3.82 -0.78
N ASP A 237 -10.11 3.01 -0.55
CA ASP A 237 -10.88 2.34 -1.59
C ASP A 237 -12.33 2.79 -1.49
N LEU A 238 -12.72 3.75 -2.34
CA LEU A 238 -14.09 4.25 -2.40
C LEU A 238 -14.93 3.37 -3.31
N GLN A 239 -15.99 2.80 -2.75
CA GLN A 239 -17.00 2.10 -3.55
C GLN A 239 -17.92 3.10 -4.23
N LEU A 240 -18.26 2.89 -5.51
CA LEU A 240 -19.28 3.67 -6.18
C LEU A 240 -20.66 3.12 -5.88
N ASN A 241 -21.60 4.03 -5.58
CA ASN A 241 -23.00 3.70 -5.50
C ASN A 241 -23.57 3.36 -6.88
N SER A 242 -24.51 2.42 -6.91
CA SER A 242 -25.25 2.11 -8.13
C SER A 242 -26.45 3.03 -8.29
N LYS A 243 -26.79 3.36 -9.53
CA LYS A 243 -28.02 4.04 -9.87
C LYS A 243 -29.11 2.99 -10.13
N MET A 244 -30.22 3.09 -9.42
CA MET A 244 -31.41 2.29 -9.66
C MET A 244 -32.43 3.11 -10.44
N ILE A 245 -32.96 2.54 -11.53
CA ILE A 245 -34.04 3.08 -12.29
C ILE A 245 -35.32 2.27 -11.98
N ILE A 246 -36.33 2.93 -11.49
CA ILE A 246 -37.59 2.30 -11.15
C ILE A 246 -38.65 2.81 -12.15
N GLY A 247 -39.42 1.90 -12.69
CA GLY A 247 -40.56 2.19 -13.54
C GLY A 247 -41.80 1.43 -13.08
N VAL A 248 -42.96 2.02 -13.28
CA VAL A 248 -44.25 1.36 -13.07
C VAL A 248 -45.14 1.62 -14.26
N LYS A 249 -45.82 0.56 -14.74
CA LYS A 249 -46.85 0.66 -15.79
C LYS A 249 -48.06 -0.10 -15.36
N GLY A 250 -49.24 0.55 -15.52
CA GLY A 250 -50.53 -0.08 -15.25
C GLY A 250 -51.18 -0.61 -16.54
N TYR A 251 -51.72 -1.82 -16.47
CA TYR A 251 -52.43 -2.46 -17.57
C TYR A 251 -53.79 -2.95 -17.11
N TYR A 252 -54.86 -2.64 -17.88
CA TYR A 252 -56.14 -3.30 -17.72
C TYR A 252 -56.15 -4.67 -18.44
N SER A 253 -55.54 -4.76 -19.62
CA SER A 253 -55.33 -6.02 -20.32
C SER A 253 -53.88 -6.49 -20.12
N ASP A 254 -53.70 -7.61 -19.45
CA ASP A 254 -52.43 -8.24 -19.20
C ASP A 254 -52.43 -9.69 -19.65
N ALA A 255 -51.32 -10.17 -20.21
CA ALA A 255 -51.22 -11.53 -20.77
C ALA A 255 -51.25 -12.65 -19.72
N ARG A 256 -50.89 -12.34 -18.46
CA ARG A 256 -50.75 -13.32 -17.38
C ARG A 256 -51.81 -13.14 -16.28
N ILE A 257 -52.29 -11.94 -16.07
CA ILE A 257 -53.20 -11.60 -14.97
C ILE A 257 -54.48 -11.05 -15.57
N LYS A 258 -55.62 -11.72 -15.26
CA LYS A 258 -56.90 -11.27 -15.69
C LYS A 258 -57.42 -10.18 -14.79
N ASN A 259 -57.60 -8.98 -15.30
CA ASN A 259 -58.25 -7.89 -14.63
C ASN A 259 -59.77 -7.92 -14.89
N SER A 260 -60.54 -7.28 -14.03
CA SER A 260 -61.98 -7.27 -14.06
C SER A 260 -62.52 -5.87 -13.83
N GLY A 261 -63.82 -5.70 -14.11
CA GLY A 261 -64.55 -4.45 -13.92
C GLY A 261 -64.70 -3.65 -15.22
N PRO A 262 -65.44 -2.57 -15.17
CA PRO A 262 -65.69 -1.74 -16.36
C PRO A 262 -64.46 -0.89 -16.73
N LEU A 263 -64.27 -0.68 -18.07
CA LEU A 263 -63.28 0.25 -18.59
C LEU A 263 -63.98 1.19 -19.60
N PRO A 264 -64.08 2.49 -19.32
CA PRO A 264 -63.54 3.24 -18.17
C PRO A 264 -64.23 2.84 -16.85
N PRO A 265 -63.56 3.07 -15.68
CA PRO A 265 -64.09 2.77 -14.36
C PRO A 265 -65.44 3.52 -14.11
N VAL A 266 -66.35 2.83 -13.42
CA VAL A 266 -67.69 3.36 -13.09
C VAL A 266 -67.84 3.51 -11.58
N VAL A 267 -68.48 4.59 -11.13
CA VAL A 267 -68.69 4.87 -9.70
C VAL A 267 -69.46 3.70 -9.06
N GLY A 268 -68.97 3.20 -7.94
CA GLY A 268 -69.58 2.12 -7.18
C GLY A 268 -69.26 0.71 -7.74
N GLN A 269 -68.47 0.60 -8.78
CA GLN A 269 -68.00 -0.67 -9.33
C GLN A 269 -66.49 -0.81 -9.19
N GLU A 270 -66.04 -2.01 -8.80
CA GLU A 270 -64.60 -2.32 -8.69
C GLU A 270 -64.04 -2.54 -10.09
N THR A 271 -62.86 -1.91 -10.33
CA THR A 271 -62.06 -2.16 -11.52
C THR A 271 -60.64 -2.47 -11.10
N THR A 272 -60.09 -3.61 -11.54
CA THR A 272 -58.75 -4.05 -11.23
C THR A 272 -57.79 -3.74 -12.35
N TYR A 273 -56.52 -3.45 -11.98
CA TYR A 273 -55.42 -3.21 -12.91
C TYR A 273 -54.22 -4.02 -12.47
N THR A 274 -53.45 -4.52 -13.43
CA THR A 274 -52.16 -5.11 -13.20
C THR A 274 -51.07 -4.05 -13.26
N LEU A 275 -50.24 -3.95 -12.22
CA LEU A 275 -49.09 -3.06 -12.19
C LEU A 275 -47.81 -3.85 -12.45
N HIS A 276 -47.10 -3.48 -13.51
CA HIS A 276 -45.76 -4.00 -13.79
C HIS A 276 -44.73 -3.05 -13.21
N TRP A 277 -43.97 -3.53 -12.24
CA TRP A 277 -42.84 -2.83 -11.67
C TRP A 277 -41.57 -3.30 -12.39
N SER A 278 -40.73 -2.35 -12.79
CA SER A 278 -39.39 -2.63 -13.29
C SER A 278 -38.35 -1.96 -12.40
N ALA A 279 -37.34 -2.67 -12.05
CA ALA A 279 -36.18 -2.16 -11.34
C ALA A 279 -34.93 -2.55 -12.13
N ILE A 280 -34.20 -1.55 -12.58
CA ILE A 280 -32.96 -1.74 -13.33
C ILE A 280 -31.81 -1.22 -12.50
N ASN A 281 -30.87 -2.08 -12.16
CA ASN A 281 -29.62 -1.73 -11.53
C ASN A 281 -28.57 -1.46 -12.61
N VAL A 282 -27.96 -0.26 -12.61
CA VAL A 282 -27.17 0.20 -13.76
C VAL A 282 -25.70 -0.24 -13.66
N SER A 283 -25.08 -0.28 -12.48
CA SER A 283 -23.62 -0.49 -12.37
C SER A 283 -23.19 -1.46 -11.27
N ASN A 284 -23.43 -1.16 -10.01
CA ASN A 284 -22.88 -1.95 -8.92
C ASN A 284 -23.95 -2.81 -8.25
N ASP A 285 -23.55 -3.91 -7.62
CA ASP A 285 -24.47 -4.80 -6.89
C ASP A 285 -25.15 -4.01 -5.75
N LEU A 286 -26.43 -4.27 -5.56
CA LEU A 286 -27.23 -3.68 -4.50
C LEU A 286 -27.53 -4.71 -3.43
N THR A 287 -27.42 -4.33 -2.18
CA THR A 287 -27.79 -5.17 -1.04
C THR A 287 -28.99 -4.57 -0.30
N ASN A 288 -29.83 -5.42 0.29
CA ASN A 288 -30.98 -5.02 1.12
C ASN A 288 -32.00 -4.14 0.38
N ALA A 289 -32.16 -4.30 -0.93
CA ALA A 289 -33.18 -3.60 -1.68
C ALA A 289 -34.58 -4.07 -1.21
N LYS A 290 -35.45 -3.12 -0.86
CA LYS A 290 -36.82 -3.38 -0.46
C LYS A 290 -37.78 -2.67 -1.45
N VAL A 291 -38.77 -3.38 -1.89
CA VAL A 291 -39.90 -2.82 -2.66
C VAL A 291 -41.11 -2.82 -1.76
N ALA A 292 -41.71 -1.67 -1.58
CA ALA A 292 -42.97 -1.49 -0.84
C ALA A 292 -44.02 -0.85 -1.74
N MET A 293 -45.27 -1.30 -1.63
CA MET A 293 -46.43 -0.73 -2.26
C MET A 293 -47.31 -0.03 -1.22
#